data_c70096831008d3369a213a319132133f
#
_entry.id   c70096831008d3369a213a319132133f
#
_cell.length_a   1.000
_cell.length_b   1.000
_cell.length_c   1.000
_cell.angle_alpha   90.00
_cell.angle_beta   90.00
_cell.angle_gamma   90.00
#
_symmetry.space_group_name_H-M   'P 1'
#
loop_
_entity.id
_entity.type
_entity.pdbx_description
1 polymer ?
#
loop_
_entity_poly.entity_id
_entity_poly.type
_entity_poly.pdbx_seq_one_letter_code
_entity_poly.pdbx_strand_id
1 'polypeptide(L)'
;MSFSGLLRRHPRILWAAGLAVAGLVLYFCYLRQAQTYVLNSDPAGQALEAWAMWHGNPLLRGWWLGDISFYGVELPLNVIIEMVNGLRTEDVHILAALVYAAVVLLTALLARGTARGREGVVRALLAGGILLAPSLVYGTRVLIQGPNHTGTLIPILLTLLLLDRAPERWWVPAIVGVMLTWGQVNDPLATFAAAAAVAVASGVRVLQGIVRDGRTARTWWYDASLAVAALISVAAAHLVLAEIHTAGGFYAPPPKYGYGLAPLSTLPTRIHVAGSNILMLFGADFTSEPTAATKALAVLHLVGLALAVLGLLAGLRGFLGRADRVTQALVAGTIIVLAAGVFGHYMLPVVGAHEIVSVLPFSAVLAGRLLGGPLTRARLEPVLAIGLACYLGALAYNDTQPIATPAHQDLARWLEAHHLTSGLAGYWESTIVTLDSGGRVRLVALIGKGTTIKPYEADSSWSNPAVSRANFIVTVKWPLADAHQVRPAVVRARFGAPARTYHFREYRIMVYNYNLLTRATRPSLGGY
;
A
#
# COMPACT_ATOMS: atom_id res chain seq x y z
N MET A 1 -47.11 -1.52 -8.07
CA MET A 1 -46.11 -2.59 -8.03
C MET A 1 -45.45 -2.57 -6.66
N SER A 2 -45.49 -3.66 -5.88
CA SER A 2 -44.90 -3.67 -4.55
C SER A 2 -43.34 -3.70 -4.70
N PHE A 3 -42.65 -3.01 -3.82
CA PHE A 3 -41.18 -2.96 -3.76
C PHE A 3 -40.56 -4.38 -3.71
N SER A 4 -41.24 -5.32 -3.03
CA SER A 4 -40.87 -6.74 -2.96
C SER A 4 -40.96 -7.49 -4.30
N GLY A 5 -41.85 -7.08 -5.21
CA GLY A 5 -41.98 -7.65 -6.56
C GLY A 5 -40.87 -7.22 -7.52
N LEU A 6 -40.37 -5.95 -7.40
CA LEU A 6 -39.23 -5.42 -8.16
C LEU A 6 -37.94 -6.13 -7.75
N LEU A 7 -37.74 -6.35 -6.45
CA LEU A 7 -36.54 -6.96 -5.87
C LEU A 7 -36.34 -8.42 -6.33
N ARG A 8 -37.40 -9.20 -6.49
CA ARG A 8 -37.31 -10.59 -6.99
C ARG A 8 -36.96 -10.69 -8.48
N ARG A 9 -37.23 -9.62 -9.27
CA ARG A 9 -36.98 -9.60 -10.73
C ARG A 9 -35.55 -9.20 -11.09
N HIS A 10 -34.81 -8.53 -10.21
CA HIS A 10 -33.47 -7.99 -10.49
C HIS A 10 -32.41 -8.36 -9.44
N PRO A 11 -32.06 -9.64 -9.27
CA PRO A 11 -31.10 -10.07 -8.26
C PRO A 11 -29.72 -9.43 -8.41
N ARG A 12 -29.33 -9.04 -9.63
CA ARG A 12 -28.04 -8.33 -9.88
C ARG A 12 -28.03 -6.93 -9.28
N ILE A 13 -29.16 -6.21 -9.33
CA ILE A 13 -29.28 -4.86 -8.74
C ILE A 13 -29.19 -4.95 -7.21
N LEU A 14 -29.83 -5.95 -6.60
CA LEU A 14 -29.73 -6.19 -5.16
C LEU A 14 -28.30 -6.49 -4.71
N TRP A 15 -27.60 -7.31 -5.48
CA TRP A 15 -26.19 -7.58 -5.21
C TRP A 15 -25.32 -6.33 -5.34
N ALA A 16 -25.50 -5.53 -6.39
CA ALA A 16 -24.78 -4.28 -6.58
C ALA A 16 -25.08 -3.29 -5.45
N ALA A 17 -26.34 -3.12 -5.08
CA ALA A 17 -26.74 -2.27 -3.95
C ALA A 17 -26.16 -2.75 -2.62
N GLY A 18 -26.18 -4.07 -2.36
CA GLY A 18 -25.58 -4.67 -1.16
C GLY A 18 -24.07 -4.42 -1.08
N LEU A 19 -23.36 -4.57 -2.21
CA LEU A 19 -21.92 -4.27 -2.27
C LEU A 19 -21.64 -2.78 -2.08
N ALA A 20 -22.46 -1.90 -2.65
CA ALA A 20 -22.32 -0.46 -2.49
C ALA A 20 -22.53 -0.05 -1.02
N VAL A 21 -23.56 -0.58 -0.36
CA VAL A 21 -23.82 -0.33 1.07
C VAL A 21 -22.66 -0.86 1.92
N ALA A 22 -22.22 -2.11 1.68
CA ALA A 22 -21.08 -2.68 2.39
C ALA A 22 -19.81 -1.83 2.18
N GLY A 23 -19.53 -1.39 0.95
CA GLY A 23 -18.41 -0.52 0.63
C GLY A 23 -18.47 0.81 1.37
N LEU A 24 -19.66 1.42 1.44
CA LEU A 24 -19.86 2.69 2.14
C LEU A 24 -19.66 2.53 3.66
N VAL A 25 -20.18 1.47 4.25
CA VAL A 25 -19.99 1.18 5.68
C VAL A 25 -18.50 0.94 5.98
N LEU A 26 -17.83 0.09 5.20
CA LEU A 26 -16.41 -0.18 5.37
C LEU A 26 -15.56 1.09 5.19
N TYR A 27 -15.90 1.92 4.21
CA TYR A 27 -15.23 3.20 4.00
C TYR A 27 -15.29 4.09 5.25
N PHE A 28 -16.46 4.29 5.84
CA PHE A 28 -16.59 5.14 7.03
C PHE A 28 -15.87 4.56 8.25
N CYS A 29 -15.95 3.24 8.47
CA CYS A 29 -15.20 2.58 9.53
C CYS A 29 -13.68 2.73 9.32
N TYR A 30 -13.19 2.48 8.11
CA TYR A 30 -11.74 2.62 7.84
C TYR A 30 -11.27 4.07 7.84
N LEU A 31 -12.09 5.02 7.41
CA LEU A 31 -11.79 6.44 7.54
C LEU A 31 -11.63 6.81 9.02
N ARG A 32 -12.56 6.35 9.85
CA ARG A 32 -12.51 6.61 11.29
C ARG A 32 -11.29 5.97 11.95
N GLN A 33 -10.93 4.75 11.55
CA GLN A 33 -9.73 4.08 12.04
C GLN A 33 -8.46 4.75 11.51
N ALA A 34 -8.39 5.18 10.23
CA ALA A 34 -7.25 5.89 9.67
C ALA A 34 -6.94 7.18 10.46
N GLN A 35 -7.96 7.91 10.89
CA GLN A 35 -7.83 9.11 11.72
C GLN A 35 -7.27 8.86 13.13
N THR A 36 -7.19 7.61 13.59
CA THR A 36 -6.55 7.29 14.87
C THR A 36 -5.02 7.30 14.80
N TYR A 37 -4.45 7.46 13.61
CA TYR A 37 -3.01 7.44 13.38
C TYR A 37 -2.51 8.79 12.84
N VAL A 38 -1.37 9.24 13.36
CA VAL A 38 -0.71 10.47 12.89
C VAL A 38 -0.02 10.21 11.56
N LEU A 39 -0.31 11.02 10.55
CA LEU A 39 0.36 10.98 9.26
C LEU A 39 1.82 11.45 9.40
N ASN A 40 2.66 10.96 8.50
CA ASN A 40 4.04 11.37 8.34
C ASN A 40 4.29 12.00 6.95
N SER A 41 5.54 12.21 6.61
CA SER A 41 5.91 12.86 5.34
C SER A 41 5.67 12.01 4.10
N ASP A 42 5.67 10.66 4.18
CA ASP A 42 5.50 9.81 3.00
C ASP A 42 4.11 10.01 2.34
N PRO A 43 2.98 9.81 3.02
CA PRO A 43 1.68 10.05 2.41
C PRO A 43 1.41 11.53 2.12
N ALA A 44 2.05 12.46 2.85
CA ALA A 44 1.92 13.88 2.57
C ALA A 44 2.62 14.28 1.27
N GLY A 45 3.75 13.65 0.93
CA GLY A 45 4.43 13.83 -0.35
C GLY A 45 3.53 13.49 -1.52
N GLN A 46 2.84 12.36 -1.45
CA GLN A 46 1.92 11.92 -2.49
C GLN A 46 0.69 12.83 -2.67
N ALA A 47 0.17 13.42 -1.58
CA ALA A 47 -0.89 14.42 -1.69
C ALA A 47 -0.38 15.68 -2.43
N LEU A 48 0.83 16.13 -2.14
CA LEU A 48 1.44 17.27 -2.85
C LEU A 48 1.73 16.95 -4.32
N GLU A 49 2.09 15.72 -4.65
CA GLU A 49 2.26 15.23 -6.02
C GLU A 49 0.93 15.24 -6.79
N ALA A 50 -0.14 14.71 -6.20
CA ALA A 50 -1.48 14.74 -6.79
C ALA A 50 -1.99 16.17 -6.99
N TRP A 51 -1.73 17.06 -6.04
CA TRP A 51 -2.03 18.47 -6.17
C TRP A 51 -1.30 19.13 -7.34
N ALA A 52 -0.02 18.80 -7.54
CA ALA A 52 0.73 19.28 -8.69
C ALA A 52 0.18 18.74 -10.02
N MET A 53 -0.25 17.47 -10.06
CA MET A 53 -0.89 16.89 -11.24
C MET A 53 -2.17 17.64 -11.61
N TRP A 54 -3.02 17.92 -10.63
CA TRP A 54 -4.28 18.67 -10.80
C TRP A 54 -4.03 20.11 -11.30
N HIS A 55 -2.93 20.72 -10.87
CA HIS A 55 -2.56 22.11 -11.25
C HIS A 55 -1.70 22.20 -12.52
N GLY A 56 -1.85 21.25 -13.43
CA GLY A 56 -1.28 21.33 -14.78
C GLY A 56 0.07 20.64 -14.95
N ASN A 57 0.51 19.85 -13.98
CA ASN A 57 1.72 19.04 -14.09
C ASN A 57 1.43 17.52 -14.04
N PRO A 58 0.64 16.96 -14.98
CA PRO A 58 0.21 15.56 -14.92
C PRO A 58 1.38 14.56 -15.02
N LEU A 59 2.50 14.94 -15.63
CA LEU A 59 3.70 14.11 -15.70
C LEU A 59 4.66 14.35 -14.52
N LEU A 60 4.29 15.18 -13.55
CA LEU A 60 5.12 15.54 -12.40
C LEU A 60 6.54 15.98 -12.80
N ARG A 61 6.64 16.86 -13.82
CA ARG A 61 7.91 17.41 -14.28
C ARG A 61 8.61 18.13 -13.15
N GLY A 62 9.88 17.80 -12.96
CA GLY A 62 10.70 18.35 -11.88
C GLY A 62 10.51 17.68 -10.53
N TRP A 63 9.61 16.70 -10.40
CA TRP A 63 9.40 15.97 -9.16
C TRP A 63 10.34 14.77 -9.03
N TRP A 64 10.84 14.59 -7.84
CA TRP A 64 11.41 13.34 -7.35
C TRP A 64 10.34 12.61 -6.54
N LEU A 65 9.95 11.44 -7.00
CA LEU A 65 9.01 10.58 -6.26
C LEU A 65 9.76 9.71 -5.24
N GLY A 66 9.03 8.85 -4.54
CA GLY A 66 9.59 7.71 -3.82
C GLY A 66 10.13 6.64 -4.77
N ASP A 67 10.58 5.53 -4.21
CA ASP A 67 10.94 4.32 -4.96
C ASP A 67 9.72 3.59 -5.53
N ILE A 68 8.52 4.00 -5.15
CA ILE A 68 7.22 3.60 -5.69
C ILE A 68 6.60 4.83 -6.33
N SER A 69 6.11 4.70 -7.57
CA SER A 69 5.56 5.86 -8.29
C SER A 69 4.15 6.24 -7.87
N PHE A 70 3.34 5.28 -7.40
CA PHE A 70 1.90 5.44 -7.10
C PHE A 70 1.06 6.04 -8.25
N TYR A 71 1.66 6.12 -9.44
CA TYR A 71 1.12 6.85 -10.59
C TYR A 71 -0.13 6.18 -11.20
N GLY A 72 -0.29 4.89 -10.97
CA GLY A 72 -1.38 4.11 -11.58
C GLY A 72 -2.69 4.12 -10.79
N VAL A 73 -2.66 4.26 -9.47
CA VAL A 73 -3.83 4.09 -8.61
C VAL A 73 -3.98 5.24 -7.63
N GLU A 74 -3.01 5.43 -6.73
CA GLU A 74 -3.14 6.34 -5.61
C GLU A 74 -3.15 7.80 -6.06
N LEU A 75 -2.22 8.21 -6.92
CA LEU A 75 -2.16 9.60 -7.38
C LEU A 75 -3.43 10.01 -8.16
N PRO A 76 -3.94 9.24 -9.14
CA PRO A 76 -5.19 9.59 -9.81
C PRO A 76 -6.41 9.65 -8.88
N LEU A 77 -6.49 8.75 -7.88
CA LEU A 77 -7.57 8.80 -6.91
C LEU A 77 -7.46 10.02 -6.00
N ASN A 78 -6.24 10.37 -5.59
CA ASN A 78 -5.99 11.54 -4.76
C ASN A 78 -6.30 12.84 -5.52
N VAL A 79 -5.95 12.93 -6.81
CA VAL A 79 -6.37 14.03 -7.69
C VAL A 79 -7.88 14.22 -7.65
N ILE A 80 -8.67 13.13 -7.76
CA ILE A 80 -10.15 13.21 -7.71
C ILE A 80 -10.63 13.72 -6.34
N ILE A 81 -10.02 13.28 -5.25
CA ILE A 81 -10.36 13.72 -3.90
C ILE A 81 -10.05 15.21 -3.73
N GLU A 82 -8.86 15.65 -4.14
CA GLU A 82 -8.41 17.02 -4.03
C GLU A 82 -9.17 18.00 -4.94
N MET A 83 -9.67 17.53 -6.09
CA MET A 83 -10.60 18.32 -6.93
C MET A 83 -11.85 18.75 -6.16
N VAL A 84 -12.29 17.96 -5.19
CA VAL A 84 -13.50 18.23 -4.41
C VAL A 84 -13.17 18.98 -3.12
N ASN A 85 -12.11 18.58 -2.43
CA ASN A 85 -11.80 19.04 -1.09
C ASN A 85 -10.76 20.18 -1.04
N GLY A 86 -9.96 20.34 -2.12
CA GLY A 86 -8.70 21.11 -2.08
C GLY A 86 -7.59 20.32 -1.41
N LEU A 87 -6.41 20.90 -1.26
CA LEU A 87 -5.25 20.26 -0.62
C LEU A 87 -5.43 20.23 0.90
N ARG A 88 -5.69 19.05 1.46
CA ARG A 88 -5.93 18.83 2.90
C ARG A 88 -5.31 17.54 3.39
N THR A 89 -4.86 17.55 4.62
CA THR A 89 -4.33 16.35 5.30
C THR A 89 -5.35 15.21 5.37
N GLU A 90 -6.64 15.55 5.48
CA GLU A 90 -7.74 14.59 5.52
C GLU A 90 -7.87 13.75 4.24
N ASP A 91 -7.44 14.27 3.09
CA ASP A 91 -7.53 13.58 1.80
C ASP A 91 -6.72 12.28 1.79
N VAL A 92 -5.62 12.24 2.52
CA VAL A 92 -4.82 11.02 2.71
C VAL A 92 -5.60 9.93 3.45
N HIS A 93 -6.33 10.28 4.50
CA HIS A 93 -7.16 9.33 5.24
C HIS A 93 -8.33 8.83 4.38
N ILE A 94 -8.95 9.72 3.59
CA ILE A 94 -10.02 9.39 2.64
C ILE A 94 -9.51 8.38 1.61
N LEU A 95 -8.35 8.65 1.00
CA LEU A 95 -7.73 7.77 0.02
C LEU A 95 -7.44 6.39 0.61
N ALA A 96 -6.80 6.33 1.78
CA ALA A 96 -6.46 5.07 2.44
C ALA A 96 -7.70 4.23 2.76
N ALA A 97 -8.76 4.86 3.26
CA ALA A 97 -10.03 4.20 3.57
C ALA A 97 -10.72 3.65 2.31
N LEU A 98 -10.76 4.42 1.22
CA LEU A 98 -11.33 3.99 -0.07
C LEU A 98 -10.55 2.80 -0.64
N VAL A 99 -9.23 2.87 -0.66
CA VAL A 99 -8.35 1.82 -1.17
C VAL A 99 -8.54 0.53 -0.37
N TYR A 100 -8.51 0.61 0.96
CA TYR A 100 -8.64 -0.60 1.77
C TYR A 100 -10.05 -1.21 1.71
N ALA A 101 -11.11 -0.40 1.69
CA ALA A 101 -12.47 -0.89 1.47
C ALA A 101 -12.60 -1.62 0.12
N ALA A 102 -12.01 -1.09 -0.95
CA ALA A 102 -11.97 -1.74 -2.25
C ALA A 102 -11.21 -3.08 -2.20
N VAL A 103 -10.06 -3.15 -1.52
CA VAL A 103 -9.28 -4.39 -1.35
C VAL A 103 -10.10 -5.46 -0.62
N VAL A 104 -10.79 -5.12 0.47
CA VAL A 104 -11.66 -6.07 1.21
C VAL A 104 -12.79 -6.60 0.31
N LEU A 105 -13.48 -5.72 -0.42
CA LEU A 105 -14.55 -6.11 -1.34
C LEU A 105 -14.04 -6.98 -2.49
N LEU A 106 -12.93 -6.61 -3.13
CA LEU A 106 -12.33 -7.38 -4.22
C LEU A 106 -11.87 -8.76 -3.73
N THR A 107 -11.28 -8.83 -2.54
CA THR A 107 -10.89 -10.09 -1.88
C THR A 107 -12.10 -11.00 -1.67
N ALA A 108 -13.19 -10.47 -1.13
CA ALA A 108 -14.44 -11.22 -0.93
C ALA A 108 -15.05 -11.69 -2.26
N LEU A 109 -15.06 -10.82 -3.29
CA LEU A 109 -15.56 -11.15 -4.64
C LEU A 109 -14.72 -12.22 -5.32
N LEU A 110 -13.40 -12.16 -5.20
CA LEU A 110 -12.47 -13.14 -5.76
C LEU A 110 -12.60 -14.48 -5.04
N ALA A 111 -12.73 -14.48 -3.71
CA ALA A 111 -12.96 -15.69 -2.92
C ALA A 111 -14.28 -16.38 -3.27
N ARG A 112 -15.35 -15.61 -3.46
CA ARG A 112 -16.63 -16.13 -3.94
C ARG A 112 -16.47 -16.87 -5.26
N GLY A 113 -15.70 -16.33 -6.19
CA GLY A 113 -15.51 -16.90 -7.51
C GLY A 113 -16.84 -17.10 -8.24
N THR A 114 -16.98 -18.25 -8.87
CA THR A 114 -18.22 -18.68 -9.57
C THR A 114 -19.22 -19.41 -8.66
N ALA A 115 -18.88 -19.63 -7.38
CA ALA A 115 -19.76 -20.32 -6.42
C ALA A 115 -21.06 -19.53 -6.19
N ARG A 116 -22.19 -20.25 -6.10
CA ARG A 116 -23.52 -19.69 -5.96
C ARG A 116 -24.15 -20.08 -4.60
N GLY A 117 -25.25 -19.41 -4.25
CA GLY A 117 -26.02 -19.70 -3.04
C GLY A 117 -25.19 -19.57 -1.77
N ARG A 118 -25.43 -20.46 -0.80
CA ARG A 118 -24.82 -20.43 0.54
C ARG A 118 -23.30 -20.54 0.49
N GLU A 119 -22.76 -21.42 -0.33
CA GLU A 119 -21.32 -21.61 -0.46
C GLU A 119 -20.61 -20.33 -0.95
N GLY A 120 -21.18 -19.65 -1.96
CA GLY A 120 -20.62 -18.39 -2.45
C GLY A 120 -20.60 -17.29 -1.38
N VAL A 121 -21.62 -17.24 -0.52
CA VAL A 121 -21.68 -16.32 0.62
C VAL A 121 -20.60 -16.68 1.66
N VAL A 122 -20.52 -17.95 2.05
CA VAL A 122 -19.53 -18.44 3.03
C VAL A 122 -18.10 -18.13 2.57
N ARG A 123 -17.79 -18.39 1.30
CA ARG A 123 -16.48 -18.07 0.71
C ARG A 123 -16.13 -16.58 0.81
N ALA A 124 -17.09 -15.71 0.44
CA ALA A 124 -16.89 -14.26 0.47
C ALA A 124 -16.74 -13.74 1.89
N LEU A 125 -17.59 -14.19 2.81
CA LEU A 125 -17.57 -13.77 4.22
C LEU A 125 -16.33 -14.28 4.96
N LEU A 126 -15.86 -15.49 4.66
CA LEU A 126 -14.63 -16.02 5.25
C LEU A 126 -13.42 -15.18 4.84
N ALA A 127 -13.27 -14.91 3.55
CA ALA A 127 -12.14 -14.14 3.06
C ALA A 127 -12.22 -12.66 3.47
N GLY A 128 -13.38 -12.02 3.30
CA GLY A 128 -13.58 -10.63 3.73
C GLY A 128 -13.44 -10.47 5.24
N GLY A 129 -13.90 -11.46 6.02
CA GLY A 129 -13.80 -11.48 7.49
C GLY A 129 -12.34 -11.44 7.98
N ILE A 130 -11.42 -12.14 7.33
CA ILE A 130 -9.99 -12.14 7.68
C ILE A 130 -9.38 -10.72 7.56
N LEU A 131 -9.87 -9.90 6.61
CA LEU A 131 -9.40 -8.53 6.40
C LEU A 131 -10.22 -7.47 7.14
N LEU A 132 -11.37 -7.85 7.74
CA LEU A 132 -12.43 -6.92 8.14
C LEU A 132 -11.98 -5.87 9.15
N ALA A 133 -11.19 -6.26 10.14
CA ALA A 133 -10.81 -5.39 11.24
C ALA A 133 -9.29 -5.37 11.42
N PRO A 134 -8.55 -4.50 10.71
CA PRO A 134 -7.11 -4.32 10.94
C PRO A 134 -6.81 -3.95 12.40
N SER A 135 -5.70 -4.46 12.96
CA SER A 135 -5.30 -4.09 14.31
C SER A 135 -4.98 -2.59 14.41
N LEU A 136 -5.22 -2.00 15.59
CA LEU A 136 -5.08 -0.55 15.79
C LEU A 136 -3.65 -0.04 15.61
N VAL A 137 -2.65 -0.82 15.99
CA VAL A 137 -1.25 -0.38 15.93
C VAL A 137 -0.66 -0.69 14.55
N TYR A 138 -0.36 -1.95 14.30
CA TYR A 138 0.34 -2.34 13.07
C TYR A 138 -0.59 -2.48 11.87
N GLY A 139 -1.82 -2.99 12.05
CA GLY A 139 -2.78 -3.10 10.96
C GLY A 139 -3.14 -1.73 10.39
N THR A 140 -3.38 -0.72 11.26
CA THR A 140 -3.61 0.66 10.80
C THR A 140 -2.40 1.18 10.04
N ARG A 141 -1.20 1.03 10.59
CA ARG A 141 0.03 1.52 9.99
C ARG A 141 0.34 0.87 8.64
N VAL A 142 0.14 -0.43 8.50
CA VAL A 142 0.50 -1.18 7.29
C VAL A 142 -0.57 -1.06 6.20
N LEU A 143 -1.85 -1.00 6.57
CA LEU A 143 -2.96 -1.16 5.63
C LEU A 143 -3.73 0.13 5.35
N ILE A 144 -3.83 1.06 6.31
CA ILE A 144 -4.73 2.23 6.24
C ILE A 144 -4.13 3.54 6.76
N GLN A 145 -2.82 3.62 7.00
CA GLN A 145 -2.16 4.88 7.39
C GLN A 145 -2.11 5.87 6.23
N GLY A 146 -1.94 5.39 5.03
CA GLY A 146 -1.77 6.20 3.82
C GLY A 146 -1.43 5.32 2.63
N PRO A 147 -1.18 5.91 1.47
CA PRO A 147 -0.72 5.15 0.33
C PRO A 147 0.59 4.43 0.65
N ASN A 148 0.53 3.17 0.43
CA ASN A 148 1.62 2.20 0.48
C ASN A 148 1.27 1.12 -0.55
N HIS A 149 1.93 0.01 -0.56
CA HIS A 149 1.65 -1.11 -1.47
C HIS A 149 0.17 -1.59 -1.49
N THR A 150 -0.69 -1.10 -0.58
CA THR A 150 -2.09 -1.52 -0.47
C THR A 150 -2.91 -1.17 -1.72
N GLY A 151 -2.68 -0.02 -2.34
CA GLY A 151 -3.39 0.37 -3.57
C GLY A 151 -3.04 -0.52 -4.76
N THR A 152 -1.81 -1.04 -4.82
CA THR A 152 -1.36 -1.98 -5.83
C THR A 152 -2.15 -3.30 -5.82
N LEU A 153 -2.76 -3.65 -4.69
CA LEU A 153 -3.63 -4.83 -4.61
C LEU A 153 -4.88 -4.69 -5.49
N ILE A 154 -5.33 -3.47 -5.80
CA ILE A 154 -6.52 -3.24 -6.65
C ILE A 154 -6.30 -3.80 -8.06
N PRO A 155 -5.31 -3.35 -8.87
CA PRO A 155 -5.07 -3.93 -10.19
C PRO A 155 -4.71 -5.42 -10.14
N ILE A 156 -4.03 -5.89 -9.09
CA ILE A 156 -3.71 -7.30 -8.91
C ILE A 156 -4.99 -8.13 -8.74
N LEU A 157 -5.85 -7.76 -7.79
CA LEU A 157 -7.10 -8.48 -7.52
C LEU A 157 -8.09 -8.40 -8.69
N LEU A 158 -8.14 -7.27 -9.39
CA LEU A 158 -8.93 -7.12 -10.63
C LEU A 158 -8.41 -8.03 -11.74
N THR A 159 -7.10 -8.16 -11.91
CA THR A 159 -6.48 -9.09 -12.86
C THR A 159 -6.87 -10.53 -12.56
N LEU A 160 -6.77 -10.94 -11.29
CA LEU A 160 -7.16 -12.28 -10.85
C LEU A 160 -8.67 -12.50 -10.99
N LEU A 161 -9.48 -11.49 -10.74
CA LEU A 161 -10.93 -11.54 -10.92
C LEU A 161 -11.33 -11.67 -12.41
N LEU A 162 -10.60 -11.00 -13.31
CA LEU A 162 -10.74 -11.18 -14.75
C LEU A 162 -10.41 -12.62 -15.14
N LEU A 163 -9.28 -13.17 -14.67
CA LEU A 163 -8.88 -14.55 -14.91
C LEU A 163 -9.88 -15.59 -14.38
N ASP A 164 -10.57 -15.27 -13.27
CA ASP A 164 -11.59 -16.14 -12.67
C ASP A 164 -12.90 -16.19 -13.46
N ARG A 165 -13.26 -15.09 -14.11
CA ARG A 165 -14.60 -14.90 -14.70
C ARG A 165 -14.62 -14.85 -16.22
N ALA A 166 -13.53 -14.43 -16.84
CA ALA A 166 -13.49 -14.33 -18.29
C ALA A 166 -13.39 -15.72 -18.95
N PRO A 167 -14.09 -15.94 -20.06
CA PRO A 167 -13.90 -17.15 -20.86
C PRO A 167 -12.49 -17.18 -21.45
N GLU A 168 -11.97 -18.37 -21.75
CA GLU A 168 -10.67 -18.56 -22.39
C GLU A 168 -10.70 -18.08 -23.86
N ARG A 169 -10.58 -16.77 -24.05
CA ARG A 169 -10.56 -16.12 -25.36
C ARG A 169 -9.21 -15.49 -25.63
N TRP A 170 -8.86 -15.39 -26.90
CA TRP A 170 -7.58 -14.88 -27.39
C TRP A 170 -7.22 -13.46 -26.91
N TRP A 171 -8.21 -12.61 -26.65
CA TRP A 171 -8.02 -11.23 -26.19
C TRP A 171 -7.78 -11.10 -24.68
N VAL A 172 -8.17 -12.11 -23.89
CA VAL A 172 -8.02 -12.04 -22.40
C VAL A 172 -6.56 -11.92 -21.98
N PRO A 173 -5.59 -12.68 -22.54
CA PRO A 173 -4.18 -12.50 -22.20
C PRO A 173 -3.67 -11.08 -22.47
N ALA A 174 -4.14 -10.42 -23.52
CA ALA A 174 -3.75 -9.03 -23.83
C ALA A 174 -4.26 -8.07 -22.75
N ILE A 175 -5.52 -8.18 -22.32
CA ILE A 175 -6.06 -7.35 -21.23
C ILE A 175 -5.34 -7.65 -19.91
N VAL A 176 -5.05 -8.92 -19.60
CA VAL A 176 -4.24 -9.31 -18.45
C VAL A 176 -2.87 -8.64 -18.49
N GLY A 177 -2.20 -8.65 -19.65
CA GLY A 177 -0.92 -7.96 -19.86
C GLY A 177 -1.01 -6.46 -19.54
N VAL A 178 -2.05 -5.79 -20.04
CA VAL A 178 -2.29 -4.36 -19.76
C VAL A 178 -2.53 -4.11 -18.26
N MET A 179 -3.36 -4.92 -17.61
CA MET A 179 -3.64 -4.77 -16.19
C MET A 179 -2.41 -5.06 -15.31
N LEU A 180 -1.60 -6.05 -15.68
CA LEU A 180 -0.33 -6.31 -15.02
C LEU A 180 0.66 -5.15 -15.22
N THR A 181 0.74 -4.58 -16.43
CA THR A 181 1.54 -3.38 -16.71
C THR A 181 1.07 -2.21 -15.84
N TRP A 182 -0.23 -1.97 -15.76
CA TRP A 182 -0.82 -0.94 -14.90
C TRP A 182 -0.40 -1.10 -13.42
N GLY A 183 -0.52 -2.32 -12.87
CA GLY A 183 -0.08 -2.60 -11.50
C GLY A 183 1.41 -2.35 -11.29
N GLN A 184 2.27 -2.73 -12.25
CA GLN A 184 3.71 -2.58 -12.17
C GLN A 184 4.19 -1.13 -12.39
N VAL A 185 3.49 -0.35 -13.19
CA VAL A 185 3.73 1.11 -13.31
C VAL A 185 3.40 1.78 -11.98
N ASN A 186 2.37 1.32 -11.26
CA ASN A 186 2.03 1.83 -9.94
C ASN A 186 3.10 1.47 -8.90
N ASP A 187 3.53 0.20 -8.88
CA ASP A 187 4.38 -0.35 -7.83
C ASP A 187 5.11 -1.61 -8.30
N PRO A 188 6.46 -1.66 -8.18
CA PRO A 188 7.25 -2.83 -8.52
C PRO A 188 6.85 -4.13 -7.81
N LEU A 189 6.18 -4.06 -6.65
CA LEU A 189 5.65 -5.23 -5.95
C LEU A 189 4.73 -6.08 -6.83
N ALA A 190 3.98 -5.46 -7.74
CA ALA A 190 3.11 -6.16 -8.68
C ALA A 190 3.86 -7.12 -9.61
N THR A 191 5.17 -6.90 -9.85
CA THR A 191 6.01 -7.83 -10.59
C THR A 191 6.09 -9.18 -9.89
N PHE A 192 6.31 -9.19 -8.58
CA PHE A 192 6.43 -10.40 -7.78
C PHE A 192 5.06 -11.00 -7.44
N ALA A 193 4.14 -10.17 -6.96
CA ALA A 193 2.83 -10.63 -6.49
C ALA A 193 1.89 -11.07 -7.62
N ALA A 194 2.01 -10.49 -8.82
CA ALA A 194 1.08 -10.75 -9.91
C ALA A 194 1.76 -11.26 -11.19
N ALA A 195 2.67 -10.50 -11.80
CA ALA A 195 3.24 -10.92 -13.09
C ALA A 195 3.99 -12.25 -13.00
N ALA A 196 4.91 -12.39 -12.03
CA ALA A 196 5.63 -13.64 -11.80
C ALA A 196 4.68 -14.77 -11.37
N ALA A 197 3.67 -14.45 -10.54
CA ALA A 197 2.67 -15.43 -10.11
C ALA A 197 1.84 -15.98 -11.29
N VAL A 198 1.37 -15.11 -12.17
CA VAL A 198 0.62 -15.52 -13.38
C VAL A 198 1.54 -16.28 -14.33
N ALA A 199 2.79 -15.84 -14.53
CA ALA A 199 3.75 -16.55 -15.38
C ALA A 199 4.03 -17.97 -14.87
N VAL A 200 4.29 -18.13 -13.56
CA VAL A 200 4.56 -19.43 -12.94
C VAL A 200 3.33 -20.35 -13.00
N ALA A 201 2.16 -19.84 -12.60
CA ALA A 201 0.92 -20.61 -12.65
C ALA A 201 0.61 -21.08 -14.08
N SER A 202 0.72 -20.18 -15.05
CA SER A 202 0.48 -20.49 -16.47
C SER A 202 1.54 -21.45 -17.02
N GLY A 203 2.81 -21.28 -16.66
CA GLY A 203 3.88 -22.20 -17.03
C GLY A 203 3.65 -23.62 -16.52
N VAL A 204 3.24 -23.78 -15.26
CA VAL A 204 2.87 -25.07 -14.68
C VAL A 204 1.71 -25.70 -15.45
N ARG A 205 0.69 -24.94 -15.83
CA ARG A 205 -0.46 -25.43 -16.62
C ARG A 205 -0.06 -25.83 -18.03
N VAL A 206 0.84 -25.08 -18.69
CA VAL A 206 1.42 -25.48 -19.99
C VAL A 206 2.12 -26.84 -19.87
N LEU A 207 2.97 -27.03 -18.87
CA LEU A 207 3.67 -28.31 -18.64
C LEU A 207 2.68 -29.45 -18.38
N GLN A 208 1.65 -29.19 -17.55
CA GLN A 208 0.59 -30.16 -17.29
C GLN A 208 -0.18 -30.54 -18.57
N GLY A 209 -0.52 -29.55 -19.42
CA GLY A 209 -1.19 -29.81 -20.68
C GLY A 209 -0.32 -30.63 -21.65
N ILE A 210 0.96 -30.29 -21.78
CA ILE A 210 1.90 -31.05 -22.63
C ILE A 210 2.03 -32.50 -22.17
N VAL A 211 2.14 -32.72 -20.86
CA VAL A 211 2.31 -34.05 -20.27
C VAL A 211 1.04 -34.91 -20.41
N ARG A 212 -0.14 -34.31 -20.22
CA ARG A 212 -1.42 -35.04 -20.24
C ARG A 212 -1.96 -35.27 -21.63
N ASP A 213 -1.94 -34.21 -22.47
CA ASP A 213 -2.68 -34.14 -23.74
C ASP A 213 -1.75 -34.19 -24.97
N GLY A 214 -0.43 -34.24 -24.75
CA GLY A 214 0.57 -34.19 -25.79
C GLY A 214 0.83 -32.80 -26.38
N ARG A 215 1.89 -32.70 -27.22
CA ARG A 215 2.37 -31.42 -27.76
C ARG A 215 1.42 -30.76 -28.78
N THR A 216 0.48 -31.49 -29.35
CA THR A 216 -0.43 -31.03 -30.41
C THR A 216 -1.75 -30.49 -29.88
N ALA A 217 -2.04 -30.62 -28.59
CA ALA A 217 -3.31 -30.19 -28.04
C ALA A 217 -3.38 -28.64 -27.96
N ARG A 218 -4.51 -28.12 -28.42
CA ARG A 218 -4.85 -26.69 -28.39
C ARG A 218 -5.04 -26.16 -26.96
N THR A 219 -5.09 -27.04 -25.95
CA THR A 219 -5.49 -26.77 -24.57
C THR A 219 -4.49 -25.89 -23.80
N TRP A 220 -3.19 -25.96 -24.09
CA TRP A 220 -2.16 -25.20 -23.38
C TRP A 220 -1.86 -23.80 -23.98
N TRP A 221 -2.42 -23.49 -25.19
CA TRP A 221 -2.15 -22.24 -25.88
C TRP A 221 -2.56 -21.00 -25.10
N TYR A 222 -3.70 -21.08 -24.43
CA TYR A 222 -4.20 -19.97 -23.63
C TYR A 222 -3.30 -19.68 -22.42
N ASP A 223 -2.84 -20.72 -21.71
CA ASP A 223 -1.92 -20.55 -20.58
C ASP A 223 -0.53 -20.09 -21.07
N ALA A 224 -0.05 -20.55 -22.22
CA ALA A 224 1.18 -20.05 -22.82
C ALA A 224 1.09 -18.54 -23.15
N SER A 225 -0.03 -18.10 -23.73
CA SER A 225 -0.23 -16.68 -24.03
C SER A 225 -0.38 -15.82 -22.76
N LEU A 226 -0.93 -16.33 -21.67
CA LEU A 226 -0.92 -15.67 -20.36
C LEU A 226 0.49 -15.53 -19.79
N ALA A 227 1.32 -16.59 -19.88
CA ALA A 227 2.71 -16.52 -19.42
C ALA A 227 3.49 -15.48 -20.24
N VAL A 228 3.34 -15.47 -21.55
CA VAL A 228 3.97 -14.48 -22.44
C VAL A 228 3.48 -13.06 -22.12
N ALA A 229 2.17 -12.86 -21.93
CA ALA A 229 1.61 -11.56 -21.59
C ALA A 229 2.16 -11.04 -20.22
N ALA A 230 2.30 -11.93 -19.24
CA ALA A 230 2.90 -11.59 -17.95
C ALA A 230 4.38 -11.19 -18.07
N LEU A 231 5.17 -11.87 -18.90
CA LEU A 231 6.56 -11.49 -19.16
C LEU A 231 6.68 -10.17 -19.94
N ILE A 232 5.83 -9.97 -20.97
CA ILE A 232 5.79 -8.72 -21.73
C ILE A 232 5.38 -7.55 -20.85
N SER A 233 4.46 -7.75 -19.89
CA SER A 233 4.01 -6.69 -19.00
C SER A 233 5.13 -6.07 -18.18
N VAL A 234 6.17 -6.85 -17.81
CA VAL A 234 7.34 -6.35 -17.09
C VAL A 234 8.13 -5.37 -17.97
N ALA A 235 8.43 -5.75 -19.21
CA ALA A 235 9.10 -4.87 -20.16
C ALA A 235 8.25 -3.63 -20.48
N ALA A 236 6.94 -3.80 -20.65
CA ALA A 236 6.02 -2.70 -20.93
C ALA A 236 5.96 -1.69 -19.78
N ALA A 237 5.95 -2.14 -18.53
CA ALA A 237 5.98 -1.23 -17.38
C ALA A 237 7.26 -0.41 -17.31
N HIS A 238 8.42 -1.04 -17.53
CA HIS A 238 9.69 -0.32 -17.60
C HIS A 238 9.72 0.69 -18.76
N LEU A 239 9.18 0.33 -19.94
CA LEU A 239 9.09 1.25 -21.07
C LEU A 239 8.19 2.44 -20.77
N VAL A 240 7.02 2.23 -20.16
CA VAL A 240 6.10 3.33 -19.77
C VAL A 240 6.80 4.30 -18.81
N LEU A 241 7.46 3.80 -17.77
CA LEU A 241 8.19 4.64 -16.82
C LEU A 241 9.36 5.38 -17.48
N ALA A 242 10.09 4.70 -18.38
CA ALA A 242 11.17 5.32 -19.14
C ALA A 242 10.65 6.43 -20.08
N GLU A 243 9.53 6.21 -20.77
CA GLU A 243 8.89 7.22 -21.63
C GLU A 243 8.39 8.43 -20.84
N ILE A 244 7.79 8.22 -19.66
CA ILE A 244 7.42 9.33 -18.76
C ILE A 244 8.67 10.16 -18.41
N HIS A 245 9.76 9.50 -18.05
CA HIS A 245 11.00 10.18 -17.69
C HIS A 245 11.63 10.92 -18.88
N THR A 246 11.70 10.30 -20.06
CA THR A 246 12.27 10.92 -21.29
C THR A 246 11.41 12.08 -21.78
N ALA A 247 10.09 12.06 -21.53
CA ALA A 247 9.19 13.20 -21.77
C ALA A 247 9.38 14.36 -20.76
N GLY A 248 10.38 14.26 -19.87
CA GLY A 248 10.68 15.23 -18.82
C GLY A 248 9.75 15.11 -17.60
N GLY A 249 9.04 13.98 -17.46
CA GLY A 249 8.21 13.67 -16.30
C GLY A 249 9.03 13.33 -15.04
N PHE A 250 8.36 12.76 -14.05
CA PHE A 250 8.97 12.47 -12.77
C PHE A 250 10.18 11.54 -12.85
N TYR A 251 11.01 11.61 -11.82
CA TYR A 251 12.06 10.65 -11.55
C TYR A 251 11.67 9.84 -10.29
N ALA A 252 11.56 8.54 -10.44
CA ALA A 252 11.45 7.60 -9.33
C ALA A 252 12.82 6.94 -9.12
N PRO A 253 13.51 7.19 -8.00
CA PRO A 253 14.81 6.56 -7.76
C PRO A 253 14.66 5.04 -7.61
N PRO A 254 15.65 4.26 -8.02
CA PRO A 254 15.62 2.83 -7.75
C PRO A 254 15.64 2.58 -6.24
N PRO A 255 15.09 1.44 -5.78
CA PRO A 255 15.08 1.08 -4.37
C PRO A 255 16.50 1.12 -3.77
N LYS A 256 16.62 1.68 -2.59
CA LYS A 256 17.92 1.96 -1.91
C LYS A 256 18.89 0.77 -1.87
N TYR A 257 18.38 -0.43 -1.67
CA TYR A 257 19.19 -1.67 -1.60
C TYR A 257 19.16 -2.46 -2.91
N GLY A 258 18.52 -1.95 -3.96
CA GLY A 258 18.30 -2.67 -5.21
C GLY A 258 17.51 -3.98 -5.03
N TYR A 259 17.38 -4.73 -6.10
CA TYR A 259 16.71 -6.05 -6.10
C TYR A 259 17.69 -7.21 -5.85
N GLY A 260 18.81 -6.96 -5.18
CA GLY A 260 19.82 -7.96 -4.88
C GLY A 260 19.42 -8.95 -3.79
N LEU A 261 20.12 -10.10 -3.77
CA LEU A 261 19.97 -11.06 -2.70
C LEU A 261 20.78 -10.64 -1.48
N ALA A 262 20.18 -10.79 -0.32
CA ALA A 262 20.84 -10.53 0.95
C ALA A 262 21.81 -11.66 1.32
N PRO A 263 22.85 -11.38 2.13
CA PRO A 263 23.77 -12.40 2.60
C PRO A 263 23.05 -13.56 3.30
N LEU A 264 23.40 -14.81 2.93
CA LEU A 264 22.78 -16.01 3.52
C LEU A 264 22.99 -16.10 5.04
N SER A 265 24.07 -15.51 5.57
CA SER A 265 24.31 -15.42 7.02
C SER A 265 23.21 -14.69 7.78
N THR A 266 22.43 -13.82 7.12
CA THR A 266 21.31 -13.07 7.74
C THR A 266 19.96 -13.81 7.64
N LEU A 267 19.92 -14.97 6.97
CA LEU A 267 18.69 -15.73 6.71
C LEU A 267 17.89 -16.09 7.98
N PRO A 268 18.49 -16.60 9.07
CA PRO A 268 17.74 -16.90 10.29
C PRO A 268 17.02 -15.67 10.86
N THR A 269 17.69 -14.53 10.92
CA THR A 269 17.10 -13.26 11.38
C THR A 269 15.96 -12.82 10.46
N ARG A 270 16.11 -12.97 9.15
CA ARG A 270 15.08 -12.58 8.17
C ARG A 270 13.84 -13.47 8.24
N ILE A 271 14.02 -14.76 8.46
CA ILE A 271 12.90 -15.69 8.69
C ILE A 271 12.13 -15.28 9.97
N HIS A 272 12.85 -14.96 11.04
CA HIS A 272 12.23 -14.47 12.27
C HIS A 272 11.45 -13.18 12.04
N VAL A 273 12.05 -12.18 11.37
CA VAL A 273 11.40 -10.91 11.03
C VAL A 273 10.20 -11.13 10.10
N ALA A 274 10.29 -12.04 9.12
CA ALA A 274 9.17 -12.39 8.25
C ALA A 274 7.99 -12.96 9.06
N GLY A 275 8.25 -13.85 10.02
CA GLY A 275 7.23 -14.35 10.94
C GLY A 275 6.57 -13.24 11.74
N SER A 276 7.36 -12.33 12.32
CA SER A 276 6.84 -11.16 13.04
C SER A 276 6.00 -10.24 12.12
N ASN A 277 6.48 -9.94 10.92
CA ASN A 277 5.76 -9.14 9.94
C ASN A 277 4.44 -9.79 9.49
N ILE A 278 4.39 -11.11 9.36
CA ILE A 278 3.13 -11.84 9.08
C ILE A 278 2.15 -11.68 10.25
N LEU A 279 2.61 -11.82 11.50
CA LEU A 279 1.75 -11.59 12.67
C LEU A 279 1.21 -10.17 12.70
N MET A 280 2.05 -9.16 12.44
CA MET A 280 1.65 -7.75 12.34
C MET A 280 0.62 -7.52 11.22
N LEU A 281 0.88 -8.08 10.02
CA LEU A 281 0.01 -7.93 8.85
C LEU A 281 -1.39 -8.50 9.08
N PHE A 282 -1.49 -9.64 9.77
CA PHE A 282 -2.76 -10.26 10.13
C PHE A 282 -3.38 -9.68 11.41
N GLY A 283 -2.72 -8.76 12.10
CA GLY A 283 -3.17 -8.25 13.40
C GLY A 283 -3.02 -9.24 14.55
N ALA A 284 -2.25 -10.30 14.37
CA ALA A 284 -2.10 -11.42 15.32
C ALA A 284 -0.89 -11.28 16.26
N ASP A 285 -0.21 -10.13 16.24
CA ASP A 285 0.94 -9.85 17.11
C ASP A 285 0.47 -9.38 18.50
N PHE A 286 0.05 -10.33 19.33
CA PHE A 286 -0.40 -10.07 20.70
C PHE A 286 0.72 -9.62 21.64
N THR A 287 1.99 -9.76 21.27
CA THR A 287 3.13 -9.37 22.11
C THR A 287 3.35 -7.87 22.10
N SER A 288 3.03 -7.21 21.01
CA SER A 288 3.19 -5.76 20.82
C SER A 288 1.93 -4.96 21.19
N GLU A 289 0.83 -5.63 21.52
CA GLU A 289 -0.44 -4.97 21.85
C GLU A 289 -0.43 -4.40 23.27
N PRO A 290 -0.82 -3.11 23.47
CA PRO A 290 -0.64 -2.41 24.74
C PRO A 290 -1.68 -2.78 25.80
N THR A 291 -2.90 -3.16 25.42
CA THR A 291 -4.02 -3.40 26.36
C THR A 291 -4.52 -4.83 26.33
N ALA A 292 -5.24 -5.24 27.38
CA ALA A 292 -5.88 -6.55 27.42
C ALA A 292 -6.93 -6.71 26.31
N ALA A 293 -7.65 -5.65 25.95
CA ALA A 293 -8.64 -5.67 24.87
C ALA A 293 -7.98 -5.91 23.53
N THR A 294 -6.92 -5.15 23.20
CA THR A 294 -6.20 -5.32 21.93
C THR A 294 -5.49 -6.66 21.84
N LYS A 295 -4.98 -7.20 22.96
CA LYS A 295 -4.45 -8.58 23.03
C LYS A 295 -5.52 -9.64 22.76
N ALA A 296 -6.73 -9.46 23.29
CA ALA A 296 -7.85 -10.37 23.01
C ALA A 296 -8.23 -10.33 21.52
N LEU A 297 -8.22 -9.14 20.89
CA LEU A 297 -8.45 -9.00 19.45
C LEU A 297 -7.34 -9.67 18.64
N ALA A 298 -6.07 -9.56 19.05
CA ALA A 298 -4.95 -10.22 18.38
C ALA A 298 -5.09 -11.76 18.45
N VAL A 299 -5.62 -12.32 19.55
CA VAL A 299 -5.94 -13.76 19.63
C VAL A 299 -7.04 -14.15 18.65
N LEU A 300 -8.06 -13.29 18.47
CA LEU A 300 -9.07 -13.51 17.42
C LEU A 300 -8.44 -13.54 16.03
N HIS A 301 -7.50 -12.65 15.76
CA HIS A 301 -6.77 -12.59 14.47
C HIS A 301 -5.90 -13.82 14.22
N LEU A 302 -5.41 -14.52 15.26
CA LEU A 302 -4.73 -15.82 15.10
C LEU A 302 -5.63 -16.88 14.45
N VAL A 303 -6.94 -16.84 14.69
CA VAL A 303 -7.90 -17.74 14.02
C VAL A 303 -7.95 -17.43 12.53
N GLY A 304 -8.00 -16.14 12.16
CA GLY A 304 -7.95 -15.70 10.76
C GLY A 304 -6.66 -16.14 10.06
N LEU A 305 -5.51 -15.95 10.73
CA LEU A 305 -4.20 -16.41 10.24
C LEU A 305 -4.17 -17.94 10.08
N ALA A 306 -4.66 -18.69 11.05
CA ALA A 306 -4.71 -20.16 10.96
C ALA A 306 -5.55 -20.62 9.75
N LEU A 307 -6.71 -20.00 9.51
CA LEU A 307 -7.55 -20.29 8.35
C LEU A 307 -6.84 -19.91 7.04
N ALA A 308 -6.12 -18.81 6.99
CA ALA A 308 -5.31 -18.39 5.85
C ALA A 308 -4.19 -19.40 5.55
N VAL A 309 -3.47 -19.86 6.58
CA VAL A 309 -2.43 -20.91 6.47
C VAL A 309 -3.04 -22.23 5.98
N LEU A 310 -4.18 -22.65 6.53
CA LEU A 310 -4.87 -23.85 6.07
C LEU A 310 -5.31 -23.74 4.61
N GLY A 311 -5.80 -22.57 4.19
CA GLY A 311 -6.12 -22.29 2.80
C GLY A 311 -4.90 -22.39 1.88
N LEU A 312 -3.77 -21.82 2.29
CA LEU A 312 -2.50 -21.92 1.55
C LEU A 312 -2.02 -23.36 1.45
N LEU A 313 -2.03 -24.12 2.55
CA LEU A 313 -1.64 -25.54 2.55
C LEU A 313 -2.55 -26.40 1.65
N ALA A 314 -3.86 -26.13 1.66
CA ALA A 314 -4.81 -26.79 0.76
C ALA A 314 -4.53 -26.43 -0.71
N GLY A 315 -4.20 -25.17 -0.99
CA GLY A 315 -3.79 -24.70 -2.31
C GLY A 315 -2.50 -25.35 -2.80
N LEU A 316 -1.49 -25.47 -1.93
CA LEU A 316 -0.22 -26.14 -2.22
C LEU A 316 -0.42 -27.62 -2.59
N ARG A 317 -1.26 -28.34 -1.83
CA ARG A 317 -1.59 -29.73 -2.16
C ARG A 317 -2.22 -29.90 -3.54
N GLY A 318 -3.01 -28.92 -3.96
CA GLY A 318 -3.66 -28.91 -5.27
C GLY A 318 -2.82 -28.34 -6.41
N PHE A 319 -1.72 -27.66 -6.11
CA PHE A 319 -0.97 -26.81 -7.05
C PHE A 319 -0.53 -27.52 -8.33
N LEU A 320 0.06 -28.70 -8.21
CA LEU A 320 0.50 -29.52 -9.34
C LEU A 320 -0.58 -30.45 -9.90
N GLY A 321 -1.84 -30.31 -9.48
CA GLY A 321 -2.88 -31.26 -9.83
C GLY A 321 -4.20 -30.65 -10.24
N ARG A 322 -5.06 -30.37 -9.26
CA ARG A 322 -6.50 -30.04 -9.46
C ARG A 322 -6.85 -28.58 -9.23
N ALA A 323 -5.91 -27.74 -8.80
CA ALA A 323 -6.20 -26.35 -8.55
C ALA A 323 -6.55 -25.60 -9.84
N ASP A 324 -7.51 -24.70 -9.76
CA ASP A 324 -7.81 -23.77 -10.84
C ASP A 324 -6.69 -22.71 -11.01
N ARG A 325 -6.71 -21.99 -12.13
CA ARG A 325 -5.68 -21.02 -12.52
C ARG A 325 -5.47 -19.93 -11.45
N VAL A 326 -6.56 -19.41 -10.90
CA VAL A 326 -6.50 -18.35 -9.89
C VAL A 326 -5.91 -18.88 -8.58
N THR A 327 -6.33 -20.06 -8.15
CA THR A 327 -5.75 -20.72 -6.97
C THR A 327 -4.24 -20.95 -7.15
N GLN A 328 -3.79 -21.41 -8.33
CA GLN A 328 -2.37 -21.57 -8.62
C GLN A 328 -1.63 -20.22 -8.60
N ALA A 329 -2.20 -19.16 -9.18
CA ALA A 329 -1.59 -17.83 -9.17
C ALA A 329 -1.48 -17.25 -7.75
N LEU A 330 -2.51 -17.41 -6.91
CA LEU A 330 -2.50 -16.96 -5.52
C LEU A 330 -1.44 -17.70 -4.67
N VAL A 331 -1.32 -19.01 -4.84
CA VAL A 331 -0.28 -19.81 -4.17
C VAL A 331 1.11 -19.38 -4.63
N ALA A 332 1.32 -19.29 -5.96
CA ALA A 332 2.60 -18.85 -6.52
C ALA A 332 2.96 -17.44 -6.03
N GLY A 333 2.03 -16.49 -6.08
CA GLY A 333 2.25 -15.10 -5.63
C GLY A 333 2.61 -15.02 -4.14
N THR A 334 1.90 -15.76 -3.30
CA THR A 334 2.21 -15.84 -1.86
C THR A 334 3.65 -16.34 -1.62
N ILE A 335 4.03 -17.42 -2.29
CA ILE A 335 5.39 -18.00 -2.14
C ILE A 335 6.45 -17.06 -2.69
N ILE A 336 6.23 -16.49 -3.87
CA ILE A 336 7.20 -15.60 -4.53
C ILE A 336 7.44 -14.36 -3.68
N VAL A 337 6.37 -13.72 -3.18
CA VAL A 337 6.49 -12.51 -2.34
C VAL A 337 7.20 -12.81 -1.02
N LEU A 338 6.83 -13.90 -0.34
CA LEU A 338 7.53 -14.32 0.88
C LEU A 338 9.00 -14.65 0.61
N ALA A 339 9.30 -15.36 -0.47
CA ALA A 339 10.68 -15.68 -0.85
C ALA A 339 11.45 -14.39 -1.21
N ALA A 340 10.88 -13.51 -2.02
CA ALA A 340 11.49 -12.22 -2.37
C ALA A 340 11.79 -11.38 -1.11
N GLY A 341 10.88 -11.34 -0.15
CA GLY A 341 11.09 -10.67 1.12
C GLY A 341 12.22 -11.32 1.94
N VAL A 342 12.17 -12.64 2.16
CA VAL A 342 13.14 -13.35 3.00
C VAL A 342 14.55 -13.35 2.38
N PHE A 343 14.66 -13.55 1.09
CA PHE A 343 15.97 -13.56 0.39
C PHE A 343 16.42 -12.17 -0.08
N GLY A 344 15.53 -11.19 -0.16
CA GLY A 344 15.84 -9.80 -0.52
C GLY A 344 16.32 -8.97 0.67
N HIS A 345 16.52 -7.67 0.46
CA HIS A 345 17.04 -6.74 1.47
C HIS A 345 15.97 -6.04 2.33
N TYR A 346 14.69 -6.10 1.93
CA TYR A 346 13.61 -5.31 2.53
C TYR A 346 12.85 -6.00 3.67
N MET A 347 13.24 -7.23 4.07
CA MET A 347 12.65 -7.90 5.23
C MET A 347 13.18 -7.28 6.54
N LEU A 348 12.73 -6.05 6.80
CA LEU A 348 13.00 -5.29 8.02
C LEU A 348 11.77 -5.30 8.93
N PRO A 349 11.92 -5.09 10.25
CA PRO A 349 10.77 -4.98 11.15
C PRO A 349 9.82 -3.87 10.69
N VAL A 350 8.53 -4.17 10.64
CA VAL A 350 7.43 -3.30 10.17
C VAL A 350 7.48 -2.98 8.67
N VAL A 351 8.61 -2.48 8.15
CA VAL A 351 8.78 -2.19 6.71
C VAL A 351 8.50 -3.43 5.87
N GLY A 352 9.06 -4.58 6.25
CA GLY A 352 8.80 -5.84 5.55
C GLY A 352 7.34 -6.29 5.57
N ALA A 353 6.50 -5.80 6.48
CA ALA A 353 5.07 -6.08 6.45
C ALA A 353 4.36 -5.38 5.28
N HIS A 354 4.81 -4.18 4.90
CA HIS A 354 4.34 -3.49 3.70
C HIS A 354 4.74 -4.26 2.43
N GLU A 355 5.98 -4.76 2.37
CA GLU A 355 6.51 -5.51 1.22
C GLU A 355 5.78 -6.85 0.97
N ILE A 356 5.23 -7.45 2.02
CA ILE A 356 4.48 -8.72 1.90
C ILE A 356 2.96 -8.52 2.00
N VAL A 357 2.45 -7.31 1.82
CA VAL A 357 1.03 -6.97 2.04
C VAL A 357 0.06 -7.85 1.23
N SER A 358 0.45 -8.30 0.04
CA SER A 358 -0.37 -9.18 -0.81
C SER A 358 -0.62 -10.57 -0.21
N VAL A 359 0.22 -11.02 0.74
CA VAL A 359 0.03 -12.30 1.44
C VAL A 359 -1.30 -12.34 2.18
N LEU A 360 -1.75 -11.21 2.76
CA LEU A 360 -3.02 -11.14 3.49
C LEU A 360 -4.24 -11.43 2.59
N PRO A 361 -4.53 -10.66 1.52
CA PRO A 361 -5.68 -10.96 0.68
C PRO A 361 -5.53 -12.27 -0.10
N PHE A 362 -4.33 -12.66 -0.52
CA PHE A 362 -4.12 -13.91 -1.28
C PHE A 362 -4.47 -15.14 -0.45
N SER A 363 -3.94 -15.23 0.77
CA SER A 363 -4.22 -16.35 1.66
C SER A 363 -5.67 -16.33 2.19
N ALA A 364 -6.26 -15.15 2.37
CA ALA A 364 -7.68 -15.02 2.69
C ALA A 364 -8.58 -15.53 1.54
N VAL A 365 -8.26 -15.20 0.29
CA VAL A 365 -8.97 -15.76 -0.88
C VAL A 365 -8.80 -17.28 -0.94
N LEU A 366 -7.60 -17.80 -0.71
CA LEU A 366 -7.36 -19.25 -0.65
C LEU A 366 -8.19 -19.91 0.45
N ALA A 367 -8.25 -19.33 1.66
CA ALA A 367 -9.11 -19.80 2.73
C ALA A 367 -10.58 -19.81 2.29
N GLY A 368 -11.10 -18.73 1.73
CA GLY A 368 -12.46 -18.63 1.24
C GLY A 368 -12.78 -19.68 0.18
N ARG A 369 -11.97 -19.79 -0.86
CA ARG A 369 -12.19 -20.72 -2.00
C ARG A 369 -12.10 -22.19 -1.60
N LEU A 370 -11.13 -22.55 -0.75
CA LEU A 370 -10.80 -23.95 -0.49
C LEU A 370 -11.47 -24.49 0.78
N LEU A 371 -11.73 -23.65 1.79
CA LEU A 371 -12.37 -24.05 3.02
C LEU A 371 -13.89 -23.77 3.02
N GLY A 372 -14.40 -22.81 2.22
CA GLY A 372 -15.80 -22.43 2.21
C GLY A 372 -16.75 -23.58 1.87
N GLY A 373 -16.44 -24.41 0.88
CA GLY A 373 -17.23 -25.58 0.54
C GLY A 373 -17.28 -26.63 1.66
N PRO A 374 -16.14 -27.08 2.22
CA PRO A 374 -16.12 -27.93 3.42
C PRO A 374 -16.92 -27.36 4.61
N LEU A 375 -16.74 -26.07 4.92
CA LEU A 375 -17.48 -25.41 6.02
C LEU A 375 -19.01 -25.44 5.80
N THR A 376 -19.45 -25.16 4.57
CA THR A 376 -20.88 -25.22 4.22
C THR A 376 -21.43 -26.64 4.33
N ARG A 377 -20.68 -27.65 3.87
CA ARG A 377 -21.09 -29.06 3.99
C ARG A 377 -21.17 -29.52 5.44
N ALA A 378 -20.23 -29.06 6.27
CA ALA A 378 -20.21 -29.35 7.70
C ALA A 378 -21.23 -28.51 8.51
N ARG A 379 -21.99 -27.61 7.85
CA ARG A 379 -22.98 -26.71 8.48
C ARG A 379 -22.38 -25.82 9.57
N LEU A 380 -21.14 -25.34 9.33
CA LEU A 380 -20.40 -24.48 10.28
C LEU A 380 -20.66 -22.98 10.05
N GLU A 381 -21.71 -22.61 9.30
CA GLU A 381 -22.10 -21.21 9.10
C GLU A 381 -22.39 -20.46 10.42
N PRO A 382 -22.98 -21.07 11.46
CA PRO A 382 -23.15 -20.39 12.74
C PRO A 382 -21.80 -20.03 13.41
N VAL A 383 -20.79 -20.89 13.31
CA VAL A 383 -19.44 -20.61 13.83
C VAL A 383 -18.81 -19.46 13.07
N LEU A 384 -18.94 -19.43 11.73
CA LEU A 384 -18.49 -18.32 10.91
C LEU A 384 -19.22 -17.01 11.28
N ALA A 385 -20.54 -17.08 11.51
CA ALA A 385 -21.32 -15.91 11.91
C ALA A 385 -20.87 -15.35 13.27
N ILE A 386 -20.55 -16.21 14.24
CA ILE A 386 -19.97 -15.80 15.53
C ILE A 386 -18.61 -15.12 15.31
N GLY A 387 -17.73 -15.75 14.53
CA GLY A 387 -16.42 -15.15 14.18
C GLY A 387 -16.56 -13.77 13.54
N LEU A 388 -17.48 -13.63 12.56
CA LEU A 388 -17.76 -12.35 11.92
C LEU A 388 -18.34 -11.33 12.89
N ALA A 389 -19.23 -11.72 13.81
CA ALA A 389 -19.74 -10.83 14.84
C ALA A 389 -18.62 -10.33 15.76
N CYS A 390 -17.65 -11.19 16.12
CA CYS A 390 -16.47 -10.78 16.86
C CYS A 390 -15.59 -9.78 16.07
N TYR A 391 -15.37 -10.00 14.77
CA TYR A 391 -14.64 -9.06 13.92
C TYR A 391 -15.38 -7.73 13.71
N LEU A 392 -16.71 -7.75 13.59
CA LEU A 392 -17.51 -6.52 13.56
C LEU A 392 -17.43 -5.78 14.90
N GLY A 393 -17.42 -6.51 16.01
CA GLY A 393 -17.17 -5.93 17.34
C GLY A 393 -15.78 -5.31 17.44
N ALA A 394 -14.76 -5.96 16.87
CA ALA A 394 -13.39 -5.40 16.79
C ALA A 394 -13.35 -4.12 15.94
N LEU A 395 -14.01 -4.11 14.78
CA LEU A 395 -14.11 -2.93 13.94
C LEU A 395 -14.84 -1.78 14.66
N ALA A 396 -15.98 -2.07 15.31
CA ALA A 396 -16.69 -1.08 16.11
C ALA A 396 -15.85 -0.55 17.29
N TYR A 397 -15.06 -1.40 17.93
CA TYR A 397 -14.11 -0.98 18.96
C TYR A 397 -13.04 -0.03 18.39
N ASN A 398 -12.50 -0.33 17.21
CA ASN A 398 -11.53 0.55 16.52
C ASN A 398 -12.14 1.93 16.26
N ASP A 399 -13.41 2.00 15.87
CA ASP A 399 -14.13 3.26 15.60
C ASP A 399 -14.34 4.13 16.86
N THR A 400 -14.27 3.55 18.06
CA THR A 400 -14.39 4.30 19.32
C THR A 400 -13.08 4.97 19.76
N GLN A 401 -11.96 4.66 19.12
CA GLN A 401 -10.66 5.19 19.54
C GLN A 401 -10.54 6.70 19.25
N PRO A 402 -9.78 7.46 20.06
CA PRO A 402 -9.64 8.90 19.84
C PRO A 402 -8.95 9.21 18.51
N ILE A 403 -9.36 10.31 17.88
CA ILE A 403 -8.66 10.84 16.71
C ILE A 403 -7.27 11.31 17.14
N ALA A 404 -6.26 10.96 16.37
CA ALA A 404 -4.90 11.42 16.62
C ALA A 404 -4.80 12.94 16.41
N THR A 405 -4.11 13.62 17.31
CA THR A 405 -3.87 15.06 17.19
C THR A 405 -2.48 15.28 16.61
N PRO A 406 -2.36 15.77 15.38
CA PRO A 406 -1.06 15.94 14.74
C PRO A 406 -0.30 17.13 15.32
N ALA A 407 0.90 16.90 15.84
CA ALA A 407 1.79 17.97 16.34
C ALA A 407 2.23 18.93 15.20
N HIS A 408 2.30 18.41 13.96
CA HIS A 408 2.74 19.16 12.79
C HIS A 408 1.77 20.28 12.37
N GLN A 409 0.46 20.12 12.57
CA GLN A 409 -0.53 21.17 12.29
C GLN A 409 -0.31 22.42 13.13
N ASP A 410 0.06 22.26 14.39
CA ASP A 410 0.36 23.39 15.25
C ASP A 410 1.64 24.10 14.82
N LEU A 411 2.65 23.33 14.37
CA LEU A 411 3.87 23.90 13.80
C LEU A 411 3.57 24.66 12.50
N ALA A 412 2.76 24.11 11.61
CA ALA A 412 2.37 24.77 10.37
C ALA A 412 1.69 26.11 10.66
N ARG A 413 0.68 26.12 11.55
CA ARG A 413 -0.02 27.35 11.97
C ARG A 413 0.91 28.36 12.64
N TRP A 414 1.86 27.89 13.45
CA TRP A 414 2.82 28.76 14.10
C TRP A 414 3.77 29.42 13.09
N LEU A 415 4.27 28.66 12.10
CA LEU A 415 5.14 29.17 11.04
C LEU A 415 4.42 30.21 10.18
N GLU A 416 3.16 29.96 9.81
CA GLU A 416 2.31 30.93 9.09
C GLU A 416 2.13 32.24 9.87
N ALA A 417 1.78 32.16 11.16
CA ALA A 417 1.60 33.31 12.02
C ALA A 417 2.88 34.17 12.18
N HIS A 418 4.05 33.56 11.98
CA HIS A 418 5.34 34.25 12.03
C HIS A 418 5.89 34.62 10.65
N HIS A 419 5.09 34.46 9.57
CA HIS A 419 5.46 34.73 8.19
C HIS A 419 6.71 33.94 7.72
N LEU A 420 6.91 32.75 8.27
CA LEU A 420 7.97 31.82 7.91
C LEU A 420 7.44 30.83 6.87
N THR A 421 7.52 31.20 5.60
CA THR A 421 6.85 30.48 4.51
C THR A 421 7.76 29.53 3.75
N SER A 422 9.09 29.63 3.85
CA SER A 422 10.01 28.74 3.15
C SER A 422 11.27 28.46 3.99
N GLY A 423 11.47 27.19 4.29
CA GLY A 423 12.53 26.75 5.19
C GLY A 423 13.02 25.33 4.88
N LEU A 424 13.84 24.83 5.80
CA LEU A 424 14.40 23.49 5.77
C LEU A 424 13.96 22.74 7.04
N ALA A 425 13.78 21.42 6.96
CA ALA A 425 13.43 20.58 8.11
C ALA A 425 14.02 19.17 7.97
N GLY A 426 13.93 18.36 9.01
CA GLY A 426 14.08 16.91 8.87
C GLY A 426 13.04 16.34 7.92
N TYR A 427 13.30 15.15 7.39
CA TYR A 427 12.37 14.53 6.45
C TYR A 427 10.96 14.36 7.04
N TRP A 428 10.89 13.89 8.28
CA TRP A 428 9.61 13.60 8.92
C TRP A 428 8.75 14.84 9.26
N GLU A 429 9.36 16.03 9.23
CA GLU A 429 8.69 17.32 9.44
C GLU A 429 8.48 18.12 8.13
N SER A 430 9.00 17.64 6.98
CA SER A 430 9.04 18.44 5.75
C SER A 430 7.69 18.47 5.01
N THR A 431 7.38 17.45 4.25
CA THR A 431 6.18 17.40 3.40
C THR A 431 4.88 17.42 4.19
N ILE A 432 4.87 16.84 5.40
CA ILE A 432 3.68 16.86 6.26
C ILE A 432 3.32 18.29 6.71
N VAL A 433 4.30 19.13 7.11
CA VAL A 433 4.03 20.53 7.46
C VAL A 433 3.60 21.34 6.24
N THR A 434 4.17 21.01 5.07
CA THR A 434 3.76 21.63 3.80
C THR A 434 2.29 21.29 3.49
N LEU A 435 1.88 20.04 3.65
CA LEU A 435 0.50 19.61 3.48
C LEU A 435 -0.44 20.26 4.52
N ASP A 436 -0.07 20.22 5.80
CA ASP A 436 -0.87 20.78 6.90
C ASP A 436 -1.11 22.29 6.77
N SER A 437 -0.20 23.01 6.11
CA SER A 437 -0.37 24.41 5.77
C SER A 437 -1.18 24.64 4.47
N GLY A 438 -1.63 23.58 3.79
CA GLY A 438 -2.22 23.71 2.45
C GLY A 438 -1.25 24.30 1.43
N GLY A 439 0.05 23.98 1.52
CA GLY A 439 1.10 24.47 0.63
C GLY A 439 1.60 25.90 0.91
N ARG A 440 1.07 26.58 1.95
CA ARG A 440 1.48 27.97 2.28
C ARG A 440 2.87 28.04 2.93
N VAL A 441 3.23 27.03 3.71
CA VAL A 441 4.59 26.85 4.25
C VAL A 441 5.26 25.74 3.48
N ARG A 442 6.42 25.99 2.92
CA ARG A 442 7.17 25.03 2.13
C ARG A 442 8.46 24.64 2.85
N LEU A 443 8.60 23.36 3.18
CA LEU A 443 9.79 22.84 3.85
C LEU A 443 10.51 21.83 2.96
N VAL A 444 11.81 22.08 2.73
CA VAL A 444 12.70 21.17 2.01
C VAL A 444 13.34 20.20 2.99
N ALA A 445 13.28 18.92 2.67
CA ALA A 445 13.81 17.85 3.51
C ALA A 445 15.34 17.83 3.56
N LEU A 446 15.90 17.70 4.75
CA LEU A 446 17.32 17.47 5.01
C LEU A 446 17.55 16.08 5.61
N ILE A 447 18.62 15.42 5.16
CA ILE A 447 19.15 14.15 5.69
C ILE A 447 20.63 14.28 6.05
N GLY A 448 21.27 13.18 6.45
CA GLY A 448 22.71 13.17 6.72
C GLY A 448 23.09 14.09 7.86
N LYS A 449 22.37 13.99 8.98
CA LYS A 449 22.52 14.84 10.18
C LYS A 449 22.07 16.30 9.95
N GLY A 450 21.37 16.59 8.85
CA GLY A 450 20.76 17.90 8.60
C GLY A 450 21.54 18.85 7.71
N THR A 451 22.35 18.34 6.80
CA THR A 451 23.13 19.16 5.86
C THR A 451 22.87 18.90 4.39
N THR A 452 22.34 17.72 4.06
CA THR A 452 22.13 17.28 2.67
C THR A 452 20.64 17.31 2.33
N ILE A 453 20.28 17.90 1.21
CA ILE A 453 18.91 17.90 0.70
C ILE A 453 18.55 16.47 0.30
N LYS A 454 17.36 16.00 0.72
CA LYS A 454 16.81 14.71 0.29
C LYS A 454 15.98 14.91 -0.97
N PRO A 455 16.37 14.38 -2.14
CA PRO A 455 15.58 14.40 -3.35
C PRO A 455 14.57 13.23 -3.32
N TYR A 456 13.46 13.39 -2.61
CA TYR A 456 12.49 12.34 -2.38
C TYR A 456 11.13 12.97 -2.04
N GLU A 457 10.09 12.59 -2.77
CA GLU A 457 8.72 13.11 -2.64
C GLU A 457 8.68 14.66 -2.60
N ALA A 458 9.37 15.28 -3.53
CA ALA A 458 9.53 16.73 -3.55
C ALA A 458 9.77 17.28 -4.95
N ASP A 459 9.26 18.48 -5.19
CA ASP A 459 9.59 19.28 -6.38
C ASP A 459 11.03 19.81 -6.27
N SER A 460 11.86 19.51 -7.24
CA SER A 460 13.26 19.91 -7.31
C SER A 460 13.47 21.44 -7.30
N SER A 461 12.47 22.20 -7.76
CA SER A 461 12.50 23.67 -7.74
C SER A 461 12.55 24.23 -6.31
N TRP A 462 11.96 23.52 -5.34
CA TRP A 462 11.95 23.95 -3.93
C TRP A 462 13.35 24.03 -3.33
N SER A 463 14.24 23.16 -3.79
CA SER A 463 15.64 23.10 -3.34
C SER A 463 16.61 23.92 -4.20
N ASN A 464 16.14 24.52 -5.30
CA ASN A 464 16.99 25.29 -6.22
C ASN A 464 17.16 26.75 -5.75
N PRO A 465 18.37 27.20 -5.29
CA PRO A 465 18.57 28.55 -4.80
C PRO A 465 18.43 29.65 -5.87
N ALA A 466 18.41 29.30 -7.16
CA ALA A 466 18.19 30.26 -8.24
C ALA A 466 16.71 30.69 -8.32
N VAL A 467 15.79 29.85 -7.91
CA VAL A 467 14.32 30.10 -8.01
C VAL A 467 13.61 30.09 -6.66
N SER A 468 14.23 29.50 -5.62
CA SER A 468 13.65 29.36 -4.28
C SER A 468 14.57 29.96 -3.21
N ARG A 469 13.97 30.41 -2.10
CA ARG A 469 14.69 30.94 -0.95
C ARG A 469 14.17 30.26 0.31
N ALA A 470 15.08 29.79 1.16
CA ALA A 470 14.77 29.28 2.49
C ALA A 470 15.59 30.06 3.52
N ASN A 471 14.92 30.61 4.53
CA ASN A 471 15.55 31.47 5.53
C ASN A 471 15.41 30.95 6.97
N PHE A 472 14.84 29.77 7.19
CA PHE A 472 14.80 29.16 8.52
C PHE A 472 14.99 27.63 8.43
N ILE A 473 15.37 27.04 9.56
CA ILE A 473 15.50 25.58 9.73
C ILE A 473 14.70 25.16 10.96
N VAL A 474 13.84 24.17 10.78
CA VAL A 474 13.15 23.48 11.89
C VAL A 474 14.01 22.31 12.36
N THR A 475 14.25 22.23 13.65
CA THR A 475 14.92 21.11 14.31
C THR A 475 14.08 20.62 15.49
N VAL A 476 14.21 19.35 15.85
CA VAL A 476 13.54 18.77 17.04
C VAL A 476 14.46 18.90 18.25
N LYS A 477 13.90 19.20 19.44
CA LYS A 477 14.69 19.34 20.70
C LYS A 477 15.35 18.02 21.09
N TRP A 478 14.65 16.91 20.88
CA TRP A 478 15.07 15.56 21.25
C TRP A 478 15.12 14.67 20.01
N PRO A 479 16.15 14.86 19.15
CA PRO A 479 16.24 14.06 17.94
C PRO A 479 16.45 12.58 18.32
N LEU A 480 15.60 11.71 17.79
CA LEU A 480 15.84 10.29 17.78
C LEU A 480 17.17 10.02 17.05
N ALA A 481 17.77 8.85 17.26
CA ALA A 481 19.01 8.46 16.56
C ALA A 481 18.73 8.11 15.08
N ASP A 482 17.93 8.92 14.42
CA ASP A 482 17.48 8.76 13.02
C ASP A 482 18.26 9.71 12.12
N ALA A 483 18.76 9.20 10.99
CA ALA A 483 19.46 9.97 9.97
C ALA A 483 18.57 11.02 9.27
N HIS A 484 17.26 10.89 9.39
CA HIS A 484 16.25 11.77 8.81
C HIS A 484 15.92 12.99 9.69
N GLN A 485 16.50 13.07 10.89
CA GLN A 485 16.31 14.21 11.80
C GLN A 485 17.48 15.19 11.76
N VAL A 486 17.15 16.46 11.94
CA VAL A 486 18.10 17.57 11.89
C VAL A 486 18.55 17.96 13.30
N ARG A 487 19.86 17.89 13.56
CA ARG A 487 20.45 18.21 14.86
C ARG A 487 20.90 19.68 14.94
N PRO A 488 20.50 20.45 15.96
CA PRO A 488 20.83 21.88 16.09
C PRO A 488 22.33 22.19 16.03
N ALA A 489 23.18 21.33 16.61
CA ALA A 489 24.64 21.52 16.59
C ALA A 489 25.22 21.41 15.16
N VAL A 490 24.72 20.44 14.37
CA VAL A 490 25.14 20.24 12.99
C VAL A 490 24.68 21.40 12.10
N VAL A 491 23.45 21.89 12.33
CA VAL A 491 22.93 23.09 11.64
C VAL A 491 23.84 24.29 11.89
N ARG A 492 24.19 24.56 13.15
CA ARG A 492 25.11 25.69 13.47
C ARG A 492 26.49 25.53 12.84
N ALA A 493 27.05 24.33 12.83
CA ALA A 493 28.34 24.06 12.21
C ALA A 493 28.31 24.32 10.70
N ARG A 494 27.22 23.95 10.02
CA ARG A 494 27.07 24.08 8.55
C ARG A 494 26.64 25.47 8.13
N PHE A 495 25.63 26.01 8.79
CA PHE A 495 24.93 27.23 8.37
C PHE A 495 25.35 28.46 9.22
N GLY A 496 26.11 28.27 10.26
CA GLY A 496 26.54 29.35 11.15
C GLY A 496 25.54 29.70 12.23
N ALA A 497 25.78 30.80 12.95
CA ALA A 497 24.86 31.28 13.97
C ALA A 497 23.58 31.83 13.36
N PRO A 498 22.37 31.45 13.87
CA PRO A 498 21.11 32.02 13.42
C PRO A 498 20.98 33.48 13.89
N ALA A 499 20.34 34.31 13.10
CA ALA A 499 20.00 35.69 13.49
C ALA A 499 18.95 35.71 14.62
N ARG A 500 18.05 34.73 14.62
CA ARG A 500 17.02 34.57 15.66
C ARG A 500 16.72 33.09 15.86
N THR A 501 16.37 32.69 17.10
CA THR A 501 15.94 31.34 17.43
C THR A 501 14.65 31.40 18.21
N TYR A 502 13.64 30.64 17.76
CA TYR A 502 12.40 30.44 18.46
C TYR A 502 12.32 29.02 19.03
N HIS A 503 11.55 28.87 20.10
CA HIS A 503 11.21 27.61 20.73
C HIS A 503 9.70 27.46 20.74
N PHE A 504 9.19 26.45 20.05
CA PHE A 504 7.77 26.13 20.00
C PHE A 504 7.58 24.64 20.26
N ARG A 505 6.97 24.29 21.37
CA ARG A 505 6.80 22.90 21.81
C ARG A 505 8.14 22.12 21.76
N GLU A 506 8.17 20.98 21.05
CA GLU A 506 9.37 20.17 20.80
C GLU A 506 10.28 20.72 19.71
N TYR A 507 9.87 21.78 19.02
CA TYR A 507 10.61 22.33 17.90
C TYR A 507 11.50 23.51 18.31
N ARG A 508 12.63 23.63 17.60
CA ARG A 508 13.50 24.81 17.61
C ARG A 508 13.59 25.32 16.19
N ILE A 509 13.18 26.57 15.97
CA ILE A 509 13.15 27.23 14.68
C ILE A 509 14.30 28.26 14.64
N MET A 510 15.27 28.03 13.77
CA MET A 510 16.47 28.83 13.61
C MET A 510 16.35 29.67 12.36
N VAL A 511 16.26 31.01 12.49
CA VAL A 511 16.04 31.96 11.37
C VAL A 511 17.35 32.61 10.99
N TYR A 512 17.56 32.80 9.68
CA TYR A 512 18.78 33.33 9.08
C TYR A 512 18.44 34.50 8.13
N ASN A 513 19.41 35.42 7.93
CA ASN A 513 19.26 36.60 7.06
C ASN A 513 19.69 36.34 5.62
N TYR A 514 19.99 35.09 5.24
CA TYR A 514 20.44 34.69 3.91
C TYR A 514 19.70 33.43 3.43
N ASN A 515 19.84 33.12 2.14
CA ASN A 515 19.22 31.91 1.56
C ASN A 515 20.03 30.68 1.96
N LEU A 516 19.48 29.82 2.80
CA LEU A 516 20.09 28.58 3.30
C LEU A 516 20.37 27.57 2.20
N LEU A 517 19.59 27.57 1.11
CA LEU A 517 19.76 26.65 -0.02
C LEU A 517 21.13 26.81 -0.71
N THR A 518 21.76 27.97 -0.57
CA THR A 518 23.11 28.22 -1.13
C THR A 518 24.22 27.45 -0.40
N ARG A 519 23.97 27.05 0.86
CA ARG A 519 24.93 26.32 1.70
C ARG A 519 24.54 24.85 1.95
N ALA A 520 23.31 24.46 1.63
CA ALA A 520 22.89 23.07 1.73
C ALA A 520 23.64 22.21 0.71
N THR A 521 24.07 21.02 1.12
CA THR A 521 24.68 20.05 0.20
C THR A 521 23.60 19.48 -0.70
N ARG A 522 23.83 19.49 -2.01
CA ARG A 522 22.95 18.85 -2.98
C ARG A 522 23.50 17.47 -3.31
N PRO A 523 22.66 16.44 -3.42
CA PRO A 523 23.11 15.18 -3.97
C PRO A 523 23.49 15.39 -5.44
N SER A 524 24.55 14.75 -5.88
CA SER A 524 24.82 14.60 -7.32
C SER A 524 23.69 13.77 -7.93
N LEU A 525 23.04 14.24 -8.98
CA LEU A 525 21.96 13.56 -9.70
C LEU A 525 22.36 12.19 -10.31
N GLY A 526 23.57 11.70 -10.06
CA GLY A 526 24.11 10.42 -10.54
C GLY A 526 24.41 9.38 -9.46
N GLY A 527 23.98 9.56 -8.23
CA GLY A 527 24.38 8.72 -7.09
C GLY A 527 23.24 8.19 -6.21
N TYR A 528 22.06 7.93 -6.78
CA TYR A 528 20.98 7.19 -6.14
C TYR A 528 20.49 6.08 -7.04
#